data_204d66de4be55cb250a7cdc8fdbb5dce
#
_entry.id   204d66de4be55cb250a7cdc8fdbb5dce
#
_cell.length_a   1.000
_cell.length_b   1.000
_cell.length_c   1.000
_cell.angle_alpha   90.00
_cell.angle_beta   90.00
_cell.angle_gamma   90.00
#
_symmetry.space_group_name_H-M   'P 1'
#
loop_
_entity.id
_entity.type
_entity.pdbx_description
1 polymer ?
#
loop_
_entity_poly.entity_id
_entity_poly.type
_entity_poly.pdbx_seq_one_letter_code
_entity_poly.pdbx_strand_id
1 'polypeptide(L)'
;GAQPPLGCYDPLGFLDDADQERFDRLRYVEVKHGRIAQLAFLGNIVTRAGAHFGGNIDKAGHAFDSYPNGWAAIYGADAIPVKGALQIFSFIGLLEIAVMKDMSGFGNEFPGDLRNGTFKSGWDKFDDETKFQKRAIELNNGRAAMMGILGLMMHEQLGGSIPIVGEM
;
A
#
# COMPACT_ATOMS: atom_id res chain seq x y z
N GLY A 1 7.15 15.42 -7.05
CA GLY A 1 6.06 15.36 -6.10
C GLY A 1 5.14 16.54 -6.08
N ALA A 2 5.54 17.66 -6.64
CA ALA A 2 4.64 18.77 -6.84
C ALA A 2 3.59 18.40 -7.88
N GLN A 3 2.31 18.43 -7.50
CA GLN A 3 1.18 18.06 -8.36
C GLN A 3 0.09 19.15 -8.29
N PRO A 4 -0.61 19.43 -9.39
CA PRO A 4 -1.78 20.27 -9.35
C PRO A 4 -2.86 19.70 -8.40
N PRO A 5 -3.67 20.54 -7.72
CA PRO A 5 -3.69 22.00 -7.74
C PRO A 5 -2.70 22.67 -6.77
N LEU A 6 -2.18 21.95 -5.77
CA LEU A 6 -1.42 22.54 -4.65
C LEU A 6 0.07 22.79 -4.97
N GLY A 7 0.59 22.21 -6.03
CA GLY A 7 2.02 22.29 -6.33
C GLY A 7 2.88 21.59 -5.27
N CYS A 8 3.89 22.27 -4.76
CA CYS A 8 4.67 21.80 -3.64
C CYS A 8 3.91 22.09 -2.33
N TYR A 9 3.42 21.05 -1.69
CA TYR A 9 2.65 21.12 -0.45
C TYR A 9 3.46 20.56 0.71
N ASP A 10 4.00 21.43 1.54
CA ASP A 10 4.76 21.08 2.74
C ASP A 10 4.42 22.01 3.91
N PRO A 11 3.22 21.87 4.51
CA PRO A 11 2.77 22.77 5.58
C PRO A 11 3.56 22.58 6.89
N LEU A 12 4.29 21.48 7.06
CA LEU A 12 5.05 21.19 8.26
C LEU A 12 6.54 21.48 8.11
N GLY A 13 6.97 21.93 6.94
CA GLY A 13 8.36 22.31 6.70
C GLY A 13 9.36 21.14 6.74
N PHE A 14 8.95 19.93 6.37
CA PHE A 14 9.85 18.77 6.36
C PHE A 14 10.98 18.89 5.33
N LEU A 15 10.77 19.72 4.31
CA LEU A 15 11.73 19.98 3.25
C LEU A 15 12.53 21.26 3.48
N ASP A 16 12.25 22.03 4.53
CA ASP A 16 13.03 23.18 4.91
C ASP A 16 14.44 22.67 5.31
N ASP A 17 15.47 23.22 4.68
CA ASP A 17 16.86 22.79 4.86
C ASP A 17 17.15 21.31 4.54
N ALA A 18 16.27 20.63 3.76
CA ALA A 18 16.48 19.25 3.36
C ALA A 18 17.54 19.14 2.26
N ASP A 19 18.53 18.30 2.47
CA ASP A 19 19.44 17.86 1.43
C ASP A 19 18.76 16.83 0.49
N GLN A 20 19.46 16.47 -0.59
CA GLN A 20 18.94 15.52 -1.57
C GLN A 20 18.68 14.14 -0.96
N GLU A 21 19.53 13.70 -0.04
CA GLU A 21 19.37 12.38 0.61
C GLU A 21 18.08 12.32 1.45
N ARG A 22 17.82 13.37 2.23
CA ARG A 22 16.57 13.48 3.01
C ARG A 22 15.35 13.53 2.11
N PHE A 23 15.40 14.29 1.02
CA PHE A 23 14.32 14.33 0.04
C PHE A 23 14.04 12.96 -0.56
N ASP A 24 15.07 12.24 -1.00
CA ASP A 24 14.94 10.91 -1.61
C ASP A 24 14.40 9.91 -0.60
N ARG A 25 14.80 9.98 0.66
CA ARG A 25 14.26 9.16 1.73
C ARG A 25 12.77 9.43 1.96
N LEU A 26 12.35 10.69 2.05
CA LEU A 26 10.95 11.06 2.22
C LEU A 26 10.12 10.61 1.02
N ARG A 27 10.65 10.75 -0.19
CA ARG A 27 10.02 10.27 -1.41
C ARG A 27 9.84 8.75 -1.42
N TYR A 28 10.87 8.03 -1.04
CA TYR A 28 10.82 6.57 -0.90
C TYR A 28 9.73 6.14 0.08
N VAL A 29 9.66 6.78 1.24
CA VAL A 29 8.64 6.50 2.26
C VAL A 29 7.24 6.80 1.73
N GLU A 30 7.05 7.93 1.06
CA GLU A 30 5.75 8.31 0.47
C GLU A 30 5.26 7.29 -0.56
N VAL A 31 6.11 6.89 -1.49
CA VAL A 31 5.79 5.89 -2.52
C VAL A 31 5.47 4.54 -1.89
N LYS A 32 6.26 4.09 -0.92
CA LYS A 32 6.04 2.81 -0.23
C LYS A 32 4.73 2.79 0.55
N HIS A 33 4.43 3.84 1.32
CA HIS A 33 3.15 3.97 2.01
C HIS A 33 1.98 4.00 1.02
N GLY A 34 2.13 4.73 -0.08
CA GLY A 34 1.12 4.78 -1.13
C GLY A 34 0.81 3.41 -1.73
N ARG A 35 1.83 2.62 -2.07
CA ARG A 35 1.66 1.26 -2.61
C ARG A 35 0.96 0.33 -1.63
N ILE A 36 1.38 0.35 -0.35
CA ILE A 36 0.75 -0.46 0.70
C ILE A 36 -0.71 -0.03 0.90
N ALA A 37 -0.97 1.27 0.94
CA ALA A 37 -2.31 1.80 1.10
C ALA A 37 -3.25 1.44 -0.08
N GLN A 38 -2.74 1.44 -1.31
CA GLN A 38 -3.52 1.00 -2.48
C GLN A 38 -3.95 -0.46 -2.36
N LEU A 39 -3.04 -1.34 -1.95
CA LEU A 39 -3.35 -2.75 -1.72
C LEU A 39 -4.33 -2.95 -0.56
N ALA A 40 -4.13 -2.21 0.53
CA ALA A 40 -5.00 -2.29 1.70
C ALA A 40 -6.43 -1.77 1.40
N PHE A 41 -6.53 -0.65 0.70
CA PHE A 41 -7.81 -0.07 0.29
C PHE A 41 -8.59 -1.01 -0.64
N LEU A 42 -7.91 -1.52 -1.68
CA LEU A 42 -8.51 -2.47 -2.62
C LEU A 42 -8.92 -3.76 -1.91
N GLY A 43 -8.05 -4.31 -1.07
CA GLY A 43 -8.33 -5.54 -0.31
C GLY A 43 -9.54 -5.39 0.61
N ASN A 44 -9.64 -4.27 1.32
CA ASN A 44 -10.79 -4.00 2.18
C ASN A 44 -12.12 -3.93 1.40
N ILE A 45 -12.14 -3.22 0.27
CA ILE A 45 -13.36 -3.11 -0.56
C ILE A 45 -13.75 -4.44 -1.18
N VAL A 46 -12.79 -5.20 -1.72
CA VAL A 46 -13.05 -6.48 -2.40
C VAL A 46 -13.65 -7.50 -1.42
N THR A 47 -13.09 -7.62 -0.23
CA THR A 47 -13.62 -8.55 0.79
C THR A 47 -14.98 -8.13 1.30
N ARG A 48 -15.23 -6.84 1.51
CA ARG A 48 -16.56 -6.32 1.90
C ARG A 48 -17.60 -6.48 0.80
N ALA A 49 -17.20 -6.47 -0.46
CA ALA A 49 -18.08 -6.80 -1.58
C ALA A 49 -18.42 -8.30 -1.67
N GLY A 50 -17.95 -9.13 -0.74
CA GLY A 50 -18.22 -10.56 -0.68
C GLY A 50 -17.31 -11.41 -1.57
N ALA A 51 -16.27 -10.83 -2.16
CA ALA A 51 -15.33 -11.59 -2.97
C ALA A 51 -14.26 -12.24 -2.06
N HIS A 52 -14.46 -13.52 -1.75
CA HIS A 52 -13.53 -14.34 -1.00
C HIS A 52 -13.02 -15.52 -1.84
N PHE A 53 -11.86 -16.04 -1.48
CA PHE A 53 -11.38 -17.27 -2.09
C PHE A 53 -12.26 -18.45 -1.65
N GLY A 54 -12.52 -19.38 -2.57
CA GLY A 54 -13.21 -20.63 -2.24
C GLY A 54 -12.30 -21.58 -1.45
N GLY A 55 -12.91 -22.35 -0.54
CA GLY A 55 -12.22 -23.34 0.27
C GLY A 55 -11.81 -22.84 1.65
N ASN A 56 -10.90 -23.58 2.29
CA ASN A 56 -10.50 -23.32 3.67
C ASN A 56 -9.17 -22.57 3.72
N ILE A 57 -9.06 -21.61 4.64
CA ILE A 57 -7.83 -20.88 4.91
C ILE A 57 -6.80 -21.72 5.68
N ASP A 58 -7.29 -22.70 6.46
CA ASP A 58 -6.46 -23.54 7.30
C ASP A 58 -6.80 -25.04 7.17
N LYS A 59 -5.99 -25.90 7.81
CA LYS A 59 -6.20 -27.33 7.86
C LYS A 59 -7.31 -27.76 8.85
N ALA A 60 -7.78 -26.85 9.69
CA ALA A 60 -8.85 -27.10 10.65
C ALA A 60 -10.25 -26.96 10.01
N GLY A 61 -10.32 -26.46 8.77
CA GLY A 61 -11.57 -26.37 8.00
C GLY A 61 -12.26 -25.02 8.09
N HIS A 62 -11.59 -23.97 8.59
CA HIS A 62 -12.15 -22.62 8.57
C HIS A 62 -12.14 -22.05 7.15
N ALA A 63 -13.30 -21.66 6.67
CA ALA A 63 -13.45 -21.05 5.35
C ALA A 63 -12.91 -19.61 5.34
N PHE A 64 -12.56 -19.11 4.15
CA PHE A 64 -12.09 -17.72 4.00
C PHE A 64 -13.16 -16.68 4.40
N ASP A 65 -14.42 -16.97 4.20
CA ASP A 65 -15.56 -16.11 4.53
C ASP A 65 -15.99 -16.15 6.01
N SER A 66 -15.38 -17.04 6.81
CA SER A 66 -15.68 -17.14 8.25
C SER A 66 -15.00 -16.04 9.09
N TYR A 67 -14.05 -15.33 8.51
CA TYR A 67 -13.36 -14.24 9.20
C TYR A 67 -14.00 -12.89 8.87
N PRO A 68 -14.01 -11.96 9.84
CA PRO A 68 -14.56 -10.62 9.62
C PRO A 68 -13.71 -9.84 8.58
N ASN A 69 -14.33 -8.84 7.97
CA ASN A 69 -13.66 -7.97 7.01
C ASN A 69 -12.96 -6.80 7.71
N GLY A 70 -11.97 -6.21 7.04
CA GLY A 70 -11.34 -4.98 7.46
C GLY A 70 -10.41 -5.12 8.66
N TRP A 71 -10.47 -4.15 9.55
CA TRP A 71 -9.64 -4.10 10.75
C TRP A 71 -9.97 -5.19 11.77
N ALA A 72 -11.22 -5.57 11.85
CA ALA A 72 -11.69 -6.64 12.73
C ALA A 72 -11.06 -8.00 12.42
N ALA A 73 -10.57 -8.23 11.19
CA ALA A 73 -9.81 -9.42 10.83
C ALA A 73 -8.47 -9.52 11.56
N ILE A 74 -7.91 -8.39 11.99
CA ILE A 74 -6.60 -8.32 12.66
C ILE A 74 -6.77 -8.20 14.17
N TYR A 75 -7.76 -7.44 14.62
CA TYR A 75 -8.02 -7.15 16.03
C TYR A 75 -9.47 -7.49 16.36
N GLY A 76 -9.68 -8.44 17.23
CA GLY A 76 -11.01 -8.81 17.70
C GLY A 76 -11.06 -10.25 18.20
N ALA A 77 -12.22 -10.65 18.72
CA ALA A 77 -12.43 -12.02 19.23
C ALA A 77 -12.38 -13.05 18.09
N ASP A 78 -12.85 -12.66 16.90
CA ASP A 78 -12.91 -13.52 15.71
C ASP A 78 -11.79 -13.21 14.70
N ALA A 79 -10.72 -12.55 15.16
CA ALA A 79 -9.57 -12.23 14.32
C ALA A 79 -8.81 -13.48 13.85
N ILE A 80 -8.01 -13.31 12.82
CA ILE A 80 -7.12 -14.36 12.30
C ILE A 80 -6.23 -14.88 13.43
N PRO A 81 -6.06 -16.22 13.57
CA PRO A 81 -5.20 -16.79 14.60
C PRO A 81 -3.78 -16.22 14.57
N VAL A 82 -3.21 -15.94 15.72
CA VAL A 82 -1.87 -15.32 15.85
C VAL A 82 -0.81 -16.06 15.02
N LYS A 83 -0.89 -17.39 14.93
CA LYS A 83 0.02 -18.18 14.09
C LYS A 83 -0.11 -17.84 12.60
N GLY A 84 -1.32 -17.60 12.11
CA GLY A 84 -1.58 -17.17 10.73
C GLY A 84 -1.06 -15.76 10.49
N ALA A 85 -1.32 -14.84 11.41
CA ALA A 85 -0.81 -13.48 11.36
C ALA A 85 0.73 -13.45 11.31
N LEU A 86 1.40 -14.25 12.16
CA LEU A 86 2.85 -14.37 12.15
C LEU A 86 3.40 -14.91 10.83
N GLN A 87 2.71 -15.85 10.18
CA GLN A 87 3.09 -16.34 8.85
C GLN A 87 3.02 -15.22 7.80
N ILE A 88 1.95 -14.42 7.81
CA ILE A 88 1.78 -13.28 6.90
C ILE A 88 2.90 -12.25 7.14
N PHE A 89 3.15 -11.86 8.39
CA PHE A 89 4.20 -10.90 8.72
C PHE A 89 5.60 -11.43 8.37
N SER A 90 5.87 -12.71 8.60
CA SER A 90 7.15 -13.32 8.23
C SER A 90 7.34 -13.34 6.71
N PHE A 91 6.30 -13.64 5.96
CA PHE A 91 6.35 -13.61 4.50
C PHE A 91 6.58 -12.19 3.96
N ILE A 92 5.87 -11.19 4.50
CA ILE A 92 6.08 -9.78 4.14
C ILE A 92 7.51 -9.35 4.50
N GLY A 93 8.00 -9.73 5.69
CA GLY A 93 9.37 -9.45 6.11
C GLY A 93 10.42 -10.05 5.17
N LEU A 94 10.19 -11.28 4.70
CA LEU A 94 11.06 -11.92 3.71
C LEU A 94 11.05 -11.16 2.38
N LEU A 95 9.87 -10.74 1.90
CA LEU A 95 9.75 -9.93 0.68
C LEU A 95 10.49 -8.59 0.81
N GLU A 96 10.36 -7.92 1.95
CA GLU A 96 11.03 -6.65 2.22
C GLU A 96 12.57 -6.76 2.20
N ILE A 97 13.11 -7.87 2.70
CA ILE A 97 14.56 -8.10 2.76
C ILE A 97 15.10 -8.60 1.42
N ALA A 98 14.38 -9.50 0.75
CA ALA A 98 14.89 -10.22 -0.40
C ALA A 98 14.52 -9.57 -1.75
N VAL A 99 13.34 -8.98 -1.86
CA VAL A 99 12.77 -8.55 -3.15
C VAL A 99 12.50 -7.04 -3.19
N MET A 100 11.95 -6.48 -2.12
CA MET A 100 11.46 -5.10 -2.08
C MET A 100 12.51 -4.11 -1.52
N LYS A 101 13.77 -4.46 -1.63
CA LYS A 101 14.86 -3.58 -1.21
C LYS A 101 15.25 -2.68 -2.38
N ASP A 102 15.16 -1.36 -2.15
CA ASP A 102 15.74 -0.37 -3.04
C ASP A 102 17.26 -0.36 -2.82
N MET A 103 18.00 -0.92 -3.76
CA MET A 103 19.46 -1.02 -3.69
C MET A 103 20.05 0.08 -4.57
N SER A 104 20.47 1.16 -3.95
CA SER A 104 21.18 2.26 -4.64
C SER A 104 22.40 1.71 -5.41
N GLY A 105 22.55 2.13 -6.67
CA GLY A 105 23.65 1.70 -7.53
C GLY A 105 23.38 0.48 -8.42
N PHE A 106 22.20 -0.15 -8.31
CA PHE A 106 21.82 -1.30 -9.16
C PHE A 106 20.90 -0.92 -10.33
N GLY A 107 21.03 0.28 -10.87
CA GLY A 107 20.26 0.73 -12.04
C GLY A 107 18.88 1.28 -11.70
N ASN A 108 18.68 1.76 -10.49
CA ASN A 108 17.46 2.41 -10.07
C ASN A 108 17.39 3.82 -10.66
N GLU A 109 16.27 4.15 -11.29
CA GLU A 109 16.05 5.46 -11.91
C GLU A 109 15.50 6.51 -10.92
N PHE A 110 14.86 6.05 -9.84
CA PHE A 110 14.19 6.94 -8.87
C PHE A 110 14.02 6.26 -7.50
N PRO A 111 13.85 7.01 -6.41
CA PRO A 111 13.56 6.44 -5.10
C PRO A 111 12.29 5.58 -5.11
N GLY A 112 12.40 4.33 -4.66
CA GLY A 112 11.32 3.35 -4.72
C GLY A 112 11.24 2.51 -6.00
N ASP A 113 12.26 2.59 -6.86
CA ASP A 113 12.41 1.68 -7.98
C ASP A 113 12.95 0.32 -7.49
N LEU A 114 12.06 -0.65 -7.37
CA LEU A 114 12.39 -1.99 -6.86
C LEU A 114 12.84 -2.96 -7.96
N ARG A 115 12.99 -2.51 -9.20
CA ARG A 115 13.46 -3.37 -10.31
C ARG A 115 14.92 -3.74 -10.18
N ASN A 116 15.74 -2.89 -9.54
CA ASN A 116 17.17 -3.11 -9.27
C ASN A 116 17.95 -3.60 -10.50
N GLY A 117 17.61 -3.11 -11.70
CA GLY A 117 18.21 -3.51 -12.96
C GLY A 117 17.92 -4.94 -13.41
N THR A 118 17.20 -5.75 -12.61
CA THR A 118 16.97 -7.18 -12.87
C THR A 118 15.67 -7.43 -13.61
N PHE A 119 14.61 -6.71 -13.26
CA PHE A 119 13.29 -6.89 -13.87
C PHE A 119 13.06 -5.94 -15.04
N LYS A 120 13.23 -6.43 -16.24
CA LYS A 120 12.92 -5.70 -17.49
C LYS A 120 11.41 -5.78 -17.78
N SER A 121 10.62 -4.93 -17.14
CA SER A 121 9.14 -4.94 -17.21
C SER A 121 8.55 -4.07 -18.33
N GLY A 122 9.26 -3.85 -19.44
CA GLY A 122 8.78 -2.96 -20.50
C GLY A 122 8.82 -1.46 -20.15
N TRP A 123 9.24 -1.09 -18.95
CA TRP A 123 9.42 0.29 -18.51
C TRP A 123 10.43 1.04 -19.37
N ASP A 124 11.48 0.36 -19.78
CA ASP A 124 12.55 0.94 -20.62
C ASP A 124 12.07 1.34 -22.04
N LYS A 125 10.88 0.86 -22.44
CA LYS A 125 10.27 1.20 -23.73
C LYS A 125 9.52 2.54 -23.72
N PHE A 126 9.24 3.06 -22.53
CA PHE A 126 8.56 4.34 -22.39
C PHE A 126 9.55 5.49 -22.52
N ASP A 127 9.12 6.56 -23.18
CA ASP A 127 9.81 7.84 -23.19
C ASP A 127 9.78 8.52 -21.81
N ASP A 128 10.65 9.47 -21.58
CA ASP A 128 10.82 10.11 -20.29
C ASP A 128 9.56 10.86 -19.83
N GLU A 129 8.81 11.44 -20.77
CA GLU A 129 7.55 12.11 -20.46
C GLU A 129 6.50 11.11 -19.96
N THR A 130 6.34 9.99 -20.64
CA THR A 130 5.43 8.91 -20.20
C THR A 130 5.85 8.32 -18.86
N LYS A 131 7.14 8.12 -18.64
CA LYS A 131 7.65 7.67 -17.33
C LYS A 131 7.32 8.65 -16.21
N PHE A 132 7.49 9.94 -16.47
CA PHE A 132 7.15 10.98 -15.51
C PHE A 132 5.66 10.99 -15.20
N GLN A 133 4.80 10.93 -16.21
CA GLN A 133 3.34 10.87 -16.04
C GLN A 133 2.91 9.64 -15.23
N LYS A 134 3.45 8.45 -15.51
CA LYS A 134 3.12 7.22 -14.78
C LYS A 134 3.51 7.31 -13.30
N ARG A 135 4.69 7.87 -13.00
CA ARG A 135 5.12 8.12 -11.61
C ARG A 135 4.22 9.14 -10.90
N ALA A 136 3.77 10.16 -11.60
CA ALA A 136 2.82 11.14 -11.07
C ALA A 136 1.47 10.49 -10.73
N ILE A 137 0.96 9.62 -11.62
CA ILE A 137 -0.28 8.87 -11.40
C ILE A 137 -0.14 7.92 -10.21
N GLU A 138 0.97 7.17 -10.12
CA GLU A 138 1.25 6.29 -8.98
C GLU A 138 1.21 7.05 -7.66
N LEU A 139 1.89 8.18 -7.60
CA LEU A 139 1.95 9.02 -6.40
C LEU A 139 0.58 9.55 -5.99
N ASN A 140 -0.20 10.08 -6.94
CA ASN A 140 -1.54 10.62 -6.66
C ASN A 140 -2.51 9.54 -6.21
N ASN A 141 -2.49 8.37 -6.85
CA ASN A 141 -3.29 7.22 -6.41
C ASN A 141 -2.85 6.73 -5.03
N GLY A 142 -1.56 6.75 -4.74
CA GLY A 142 -1.02 6.43 -3.41
C GLY A 142 -1.54 7.38 -2.34
N ARG A 143 -1.50 8.68 -2.59
CA ARG A 143 -2.04 9.72 -1.68
C ARG A 143 -3.53 9.54 -1.44
N ALA A 144 -4.31 9.36 -2.50
CA ALA A 144 -5.74 9.09 -2.40
C ALA A 144 -6.04 7.83 -1.61
N ALA A 145 -5.29 6.75 -1.84
CA ALA A 145 -5.45 5.49 -1.13
C ALA A 145 -5.09 5.58 0.36
N MET A 146 -4.05 6.34 0.73
CA MET A 146 -3.70 6.57 2.13
C MET A 146 -4.84 7.25 2.89
N MET A 147 -5.45 8.27 2.32
CA MET A 147 -6.63 8.92 2.90
C MET A 147 -7.85 8.00 2.90
N GLY A 148 -8.04 7.24 1.83
CA GLY A 148 -9.16 6.32 1.69
C GLY A 148 -9.14 5.18 2.70
N ILE A 149 -8.00 4.51 2.88
CA ILE A 149 -7.90 3.42 3.87
C ILE A 149 -8.03 3.95 5.31
N LEU A 150 -7.46 5.12 5.61
CA LEU A 150 -7.65 5.75 6.90
C LEU A 150 -9.13 6.04 7.16
N GLY A 151 -9.85 6.57 6.18
CA GLY A 151 -11.28 6.81 6.25
C GLY A 151 -12.07 5.53 6.53
N LEU A 152 -11.79 4.44 5.81
CA LEU A 152 -12.43 3.13 6.04
C LEU A 152 -12.20 2.62 7.45
N MET A 153 -10.96 2.68 7.95
CA MET A 153 -10.61 2.23 9.30
C MET A 153 -11.31 3.06 10.39
N MET A 154 -11.40 4.38 10.21
CA MET A 154 -12.10 5.25 11.15
C MET A 154 -13.60 5.01 11.15
N HIS A 155 -14.22 4.81 10.00
CA HIS A 155 -15.64 4.46 9.91
C HIS A 155 -15.95 3.12 10.56
N GLU A 156 -15.10 2.12 10.37
CA GLU A 156 -15.22 0.81 11.01
C GLU A 156 -15.19 0.91 12.55
N GLN A 157 -14.32 1.77 13.09
CA GLN A 157 -14.20 1.97 14.54
C GLN A 157 -15.37 2.76 15.15
N LEU A 158 -15.93 3.70 14.40
CA LEU A 158 -17.03 4.52 14.88
C LEU A 158 -18.40 3.86 14.69
N GLY A 159 -18.47 2.81 13.90
CA GLY A 159 -19.70 2.20 13.43
C GLY A 159 -20.45 3.13 12.48
N GLY A 160 -20.82 2.66 11.34
CA GLY A 160 -21.53 3.46 10.36
C GLY A 160 -21.65 2.75 9.02
N SER A 161 -22.45 3.32 8.11
CA SER A 161 -22.56 2.84 6.76
C SER A 161 -21.94 3.84 5.78
N ILE A 162 -21.17 3.35 4.85
CA ILE A 162 -20.70 4.15 3.71
C ILE A 162 -21.51 3.70 2.47
N PRO A 163 -22.04 4.64 1.67
CA PRO A 163 -22.97 4.33 0.58
C PRO A 163 -22.50 3.27 -0.42
N ILE A 164 -21.18 3.09 -0.59
CA ILE A 164 -20.60 2.14 -1.56
C ILE A 164 -20.10 0.86 -0.87
N VAL A 165 -19.75 0.95 0.40
CA VAL A 165 -19.07 -0.12 1.15
C VAL A 165 -20.03 -0.87 2.09
N GLY A 166 -21.19 -0.27 2.39
CA GLY A 166 -22.19 -0.84 3.28
C GLY A 166 -21.94 -0.56 4.76
N GLU A 167 -22.56 -1.37 5.62
CA GLU A 167 -22.34 -1.30 7.07
C GLU A 167 -20.94 -1.79 7.43
N MET A 168 -20.34 -1.13 8.42
CA MET A 168 -19.00 -1.42 8.90
C MET A 168 -19.02 -1.81 10.37
#